data_c47d688b273ba5e033cf6e638694f5af
#
_entry.id   c47d688b273ba5e033cf6e638694f5af
#
_cell.length_a   1.000
_cell.length_b   1.000
_cell.length_c   1.000
_cell.angle_alpha   90.00
_cell.angle_beta   90.00
_cell.angle_gamma   90.00
#
_symmetry.space_group_name_H-M   'P 1'
#
loop_
_entity.id
_entity.type
_entity.pdbx_description
1 polymer ?
#
loop_
_entity_poly.entity_id
_entity_poly.type
_entity_poly.pdbx_seq_one_letter_code
_entity_poly.pdbx_strand_id
1 'polypeptide(L)'
;MASIDLAARLARLTLELCRISSPITQEGPIADHVERWALQHFKPEEVFRVGHTLLLGRLEDARPTVALIGHLDTVPAHPSDAGREARIEGERVFGLGASDMKGGLAVMMALAEDLRRDTLPVNLVFLFYEREEGSYAESGLIPLFAKRPDLAKVRFGIAMEPTDSVVQVGCVGSMQVTVRFTGRSAHSARPWQGENAIHKAGPLLTELLGRQRVEVNVAGFPFYEVINATLAKGGRARNVIPEAFELNLNYRFAPGKSIEQAKADVLALVDGRAEVEFTDASPSGPVVAGNPLFQKLMALTGLPAASKQAWTDVARFGEWGVDAINFGPGETAQAHQANESAPIAPLADAYEKLAAFLMGAG
;
A
#
# COMPACT_ATOMS: atom_id res chain seq x y z
N MET A 1 -13.52 2.97 31.86
CA MET A 1 -12.24 2.32 32.25
C MET A 1 -11.71 1.37 31.18
N ALA A 2 -12.53 0.51 30.55
CA ALA A 2 -12.05 -0.45 29.51
C ALA A 2 -11.37 0.20 28.29
N SER A 3 -11.86 1.33 27.79
CA SER A 3 -11.32 2.00 26.60
C SER A 3 -9.92 2.63 26.80
N ILE A 4 -9.63 3.16 27.99
CA ILE A 4 -8.30 3.74 28.30
C ILE A 4 -7.24 2.65 28.38
N ASP A 5 -7.58 1.47 28.92
CA ASP A 5 -6.69 0.32 29.01
C ASP A 5 -6.41 -0.27 27.61
N LEU A 6 -7.42 -0.33 26.74
CA LEU A 6 -7.27 -0.77 25.36
C LEU A 6 -6.33 0.15 24.56
N ALA A 7 -6.54 1.46 24.61
CA ALA A 7 -5.70 2.44 23.91
C ALA A 7 -4.22 2.34 24.38
N ALA A 8 -3.99 2.23 25.68
CA ALA A 8 -2.64 2.06 26.24
C ALA A 8 -2.01 0.72 25.83
N ARG A 9 -2.79 -0.37 25.75
CA ARG A 9 -2.32 -1.68 25.27
C ARG A 9 -1.91 -1.60 23.80
N LEU A 10 -2.75 -1.04 22.94
CA LEU A 10 -2.47 -0.90 21.50
C LEU A 10 -1.25 0.00 21.25
N ALA A 11 -1.11 1.08 22.03
CA ALA A 11 0.08 1.94 21.95
C ALA A 11 1.36 1.18 22.32
N ARG A 12 1.33 0.31 23.36
CA ARG A 12 2.47 -0.53 23.73
C ARG A 12 2.79 -1.57 22.67
N LEU A 13 1.78 -2.25 22.09
CA LEU A 13 1.99 -3.20 20.99
C LEU A 13 2.61 -2.51 19.77
N THR A 14 2.07 -1.34 19.38
CA THR A 14 2.62 -0.55 18.27
C THR A 14 4.08 -0.16 18.55
N LEU A 15 4.38 0.31 19.77
CA LEU A 15 5.74 0.66 20.16
C LEU A 15 6.69 -0.55 20.09
N GLU A 16 6.24 -1.72 20.57
CA GLU A 16 7.01 -2.97 20.51
C GLU A 16 7.36 -3.34 19.06
N LEU A 17 6.37 -3.30 18.16
CA LEU A 17 6.58 -3.54 16.72
C LEU A 17 7.51 -2.50 16.09
N CYS A 18 7.40 -1.21 16.44
CA CYS A 18 8.27 -0.16 15.94
C CYS A 18 9.74 -0.33 16.40
N ARG A 19 10.00 -0.96 17.53
CA ARG A 19 11.34 -1.28 18.02
C ARG A 19 12.02 -2.40 17.24
N ILE A 20 11.26 -3.18 16.48
CA ILE A 20 11.79 -4.21 15.60
C ILE A 20 12.01 -3.58 14.21
N SER A 21 13.27 -3.39 13.84
CA SER A 21 13.62 -2.87 12.51
C SER A 21 13.22 -3.88 11.43
N SER A 22 12.51 -3.40 10.43
CA SER A 22 12.01 -4.23 9.32
C SER A 22 12.02 -3.49 7.98
N PRO A 23 13.11 -2.84 7.58
CA PRO A 23 13.13 -2.23 6.26
C PRO A 23 12.97 -3.32 5.21
N ILE A 24 12.38 -2.94 4.07
CA ILE A 24 12.16 -3.85 2.93
C ILE A 24 13.37 -4.78 2.70
N THR A 25 13.14 -6.05 2.49
CA THR A 25 14.10 -7.16 2.38
C THR A 25 14.76 -7.59 3.69
N GLN A 26 14.43 -6.99 4.83
CA GLN A 26 14.96 -7.32 6.16
C GLN A 26 13.87 -7.65 7.19
N GLU A 27 12.75 -8.20 6.74
CA GLU A 27 11.56 -8.47 7.55
C GLU A 27 11.70 -9.69 8.49
N GLY A 28 12.79 -10.44 8.39
CA GLY A 28 13.02 -11.63 9.21
C GLY A 28 12.74 -11.46 10.70
N PRO A 29 13.34 -10.47 11.38
CA PRO A 29 13.14 -10.27 12.83
C PRO A 29 11.69 -10.02 13.23
N ILE A 30 10.93 -9.21 12.47
CA ILE A 30 9.53 -8.94 12.78
C ILE A 30 8.64 -10.14 12.44
N ALA A 31 8.92 -10.87 11.35
CA ALA A 31 8.22 -12.09 11.00
C ALA A 31 8.40 -13.18 12.08
N ASP A 32 9.62 -13.34 12.58
CA ASP A 32 9.93 -14.26 13.69
C ASP A 32 9.24 -13.85 15.00
N HIS A 33 9.10 -12.54 15.25
CA HIS A 33 8.35 -12.03 16.40
C HIS A 33 6.86 -12.37 16.27
N VAL A 34 6.24 -12.09 15.10
CA VAL A 34 4.83 -12.40 14.84
C VAL A 34 4.57 -13.91 14.90
N GLU A 35 5.48 -14.75 14.38
CA GLU A 35 5.33 -16.20 14.45
C GLU A 35 5.37 -16.72 15.91
N ARG A 36 6.32 -16.25 16.72
CA ARG A 36 6.39 -16.63 18.15
C ARG A 36 5.14 -16.22 18.90
N TRP A 37 4.61 -15.01 18.62
CA TRP A 37 3.35 -14.55 19.17
C TRP A 37 2.19 -15.41 18.68
N ALA A 38 2.13 -15.72 17.38
CA ALA A 38 1.07 -16.52 16.79
C ALA A 38 0.98 -17.92 17.42
N LEU A 39 2.11 -18.59 17.66
CA LEU A 39 2.16 -19.92 18.30
C LEU A 39 1.66 -19.94 19.77
N GLN A 40 1.45 -18.79 20.39
CA GLN A 40 0.82 -18.67 21.71
C GLN A 40 -0.71 -18.53 21.64
N HIS A 41 -1.25 -18.06 20.48
CA HIS A 41 -2.66 -17.69 20.32
C HIS A 41 -3.41 -18.53 19.27
N PHE A 42 -2.68 -19.28 18.47
CA PHE A 42 -3.19 -20.16 17.41
C PHE A 42 -2.65 -21.57 17.61
N LYS A 43 -3.38 -22.57 17.12
CA LYS A 43 -2.85 -23.92 17.06
C LYS A 43 -1.74 -24.00 16.02
N PRO A 44 -0.72 -24.89 16.19
CA PRO A 44 0.38 -24.98 15.23
C PRO A 44 -0.07 -25.20 13.78
N GLU A 45 -1.14 -25.97 13.56
CA GLU A 45 -1.74 -26.23 12.22
C GLU A 45 -2.47 -24.99 11.63
N GLU A 46 -2.68 -23.95 12.41
CA GLU A 46 -3.29 -22.67 12.00
C GLU A 46 -2.23 -21.61 11.66
N VAL A 47 -0.95 -21.93 11.83
CA VAL A 47 0.17 -21.03 11.53
C VAL A 47 0.89 -21.56 10.28
N PHE A 48 0.78 -20.83 9.19
CA PHE A 48 1.43 -21.17 7.92
C PHE A 48 2.38 -20.06 7.50
N ARG A 49 3.65 -20.38 7.25
CA ARG A 49 4.69 -19.43 6.88
C ARG A 49 5.32 -19.75 5.53
N VAL A 50 5.53 -18.70 4.73
CA VAL A 50 6.30 -18.75 3.47
C VAL A 50 7.23 -17.55 3.42
N GLY A 51 8.54 -17.75 3.46
CA GLY A 51 9.49 -16.65 3.60
C GLY A 51 9.26 -15.91 4.91
N HIS A 52 9.00 -14.62 4.84
CA HIS A 52 8.61 -13.79 5.97
C HIS A 52 7.11 -13.47 6.02
N THR A 53 6.30 -14.14 5.19
CA THR A 53 4.85 -13.98 5.12
C THR A 53 4.16 -15.08 5.93
N LEU A 54 3.17 -14.69 6.76
CA LEU A 54 2.39 -15.58 7.61
C LEU A 54 0.90 -15.50 7.28
N LEU A 55 0.25 -16.66 7.22
CA LEU A 55 -1.20 -16.82 7.25
C LEU A 55 -1.57 -17.49 8.57
N LEU A 56 -2.44 -16.85 9.35
CA LEU A 56 -2.93 -17.35 10.64
C LEU A 56 -4.42 -17.63 10.56
N GLY A 57 -4.82 -18.80 11.04
CA GLY A 57 -6.21 -19.28 11.01
C GLY A 57 -6.45 -20.33 9.94
N ARG A 58 -7.70 -20.80 9.82
CA ARG A 58 -8.10 -21.83 8.86
C ARG A 58 -8.94 -21.23 7.74
N LEU A 59 -8.70 -21.66 6.51
CA LEU A 59 -9.51 -21.26 5.35
C LEU A 59 -10.69 -22.19 5.09
N GLU A 60 -10.65 -23.41 5.61
CA GLU A 60 -11.74 -24.37 5.52
C GLU A 60 -12.76 -24.15 6.64
N ASP A 61 -13.80 -23.38 6.31
CA ASP A 61 -14.91 -23.08 7.22
C ASP A 61 -16.20 -22.90 6.40
N ALA A 62 -17.34 -23.25 7.01
CA ALA A 62 -18.66 -23.05 6.40
C ALA A 62 -19.11 -21.57 6.43
N ARG A 63 -18.52 -20.77 7.34
CA ARG A 63 -18.80 -19.34 7.47
C ARG A 63 -18.06 -18.55 6.40
N PRO A 64 -18.55 -17.36 5.98
CA PRO A 64 -17.80 -16.49 5.09
C PRO A 64 -16.47 -16.08 5.74
N THR A 65 -15.37 -16.23 5.01
CA THR A 65 -14.03 -15.89 5.53
C THR A 65 -13.74 -14.41 5.32
N VAL A 66 -13.37 -13.73 6.40
CA VAL A 66 -12.82 -12.37 6.43
C VAL A 66 -11.33 -12.45 6.71
N ALA A 67 -10.51 -11.72 5.94
CA ALA A 67 -9.08 -11.60 6.16
C ALA A 67 -8.72 -10.19 6.64
N LEU A 68 -7.98 -10.08 7.76
CA LEU A 68 -7.26 -8.85 8.10
C LEU A 68 -5.84 -8.97 7.59
N ILE A 69 -5.35 -7.92 6.91
CA ILE A 69 -4.17 -7.98 6.07
C ILE A 69 -3.25 -6.81 6.45
N GLY A 70 -1.95 -7.09 6.67
CA GLY A 70 -0.98 -6.06 6.96
C GLY A 70 0.43 -6.45 6.57
N HIS A 71 1.21 -5.47 6.07
CA HIS A 71 2.60 -5.69 5.74
C HIS A 71 3.53 -5.49 6.94
N LEU A 72 4.65 -6.20 6.91
CA LEU A 72 5.66 -6.24 7.96
C LEU A 72 6.81 -5.26 7.72
N ASP A 73 7.05 -4.96 6.46
CA ASP A 73 8.14 -4.09 6.01
C ASP A 73 7.85 -2.61 6.25
N THR A 74 8.89 -1.83 6.15
CA THR A 74 8.87 -0.37 6.11
C THR A 74 9.79 0.11 5.00
N VAL A 75 9.57 1.32 4.52
CA VAL A 75 10.60 2.02 3.74
C VAL A 75 11.90 2.17 4.56
N PRO A 76 13.07 2.42 3.95
CA PRO A 76 14.27 2.78 4.68
C PRO A 76 14.05 4.03 5.55
N ALA A 77 14.65 4.03 6.75
CA ALA A 77 14.54 5.16 7.67
C ALA A 77 15.05 6.47 7.03
N HIS A 78 14.33 7.57 7.28
CA HIS A 78 14.79 8.88 6.84
C HIS A 78 16.15 9.23 7.52
N PRO A 79 17.13 9.81 6.82
CA PRO A 79 18.44 10.11 7.41
C PRO A 79 18.39 10.98 8.68
N SER A 80 17.40 11.86 8.82
CA SER A 80 17.23 12.69 10.03
C SER A 80 16.73 11.89 11.25
N ASP A 81 16.33 10.64 11.07
CA ASP A 81 15.86 9.76 12.15
C ASP A 81 16.97 8.84 12.68
N ALA A 82 18.18 8.99 12.15
CA ALA A 82 19.32 8.22 12.62
C ALA A 82 19.53 8.41 14.15
N GLY A 83 19.52 7.30 14.90
CA GLY A 83 19.66 7.28 16.35
C GLY A 83 18.40 7.66 17.15
N ARG A 84 17.25 7.90 16.49
CA ARG A 84 15.98 8.09 17.19
C ARG A 84 15.37 6.74 17.59
N GLU A 85 15.02 6.63 18.84
CA GLU A 85 14.33 5.46 19.35
C GLU A 85 12.80 5.62 19.23
N ALA A 86 12.12 4.50 19.00
CA ALA A 86 10.66 4.46 19.05
C ALA A 86 10.19 4.74 20.49
N ARG A 87 9.17 5.58 20.66
CA ARG A 87 8.68 6.04 21.96
C ARG A 87 7.20 6.41 21.92
N ILE A 88 6.58 6.41 23.08
CA ILE A 88 5.27 7.05 23.28
C ILE A 88 5.54 8.44 23.85
N GLU A 89 4.96 9.46 23.23
CA GLU A 89 5.06 10.84 23.67
C GLU A 89 3.71 11.54 23.45
N GLY A 90 3.14 12.05 24.53
CA GLY A 90 1.78 12.58 24.51
C GLY A 90 0.76 11.52 24.07
N GLU A 91 -0.03 11.86 23.07
CA GLU A 91 -1.09 11.02 22.52
C GLU A 91 -0.64 10.27 21.23
N ARG A 92 0.67 10.08 21.04
CA ARG A 92 1.21 9.47 19.83
C ARG A 92 2.28 8.43 20.14
N VAL A 93 2.37 7.43 19.25
CA VAL A 93 3.49 6.48 19.18
C VAL A 93 4.39 6.94 18.04
N PHE A 94 5.64 7.26 18.34
CA PHE A 94 6.68 7.63 17.38
C PHE A 94 7.55 6.42 17.05
N GLY A 95 7.77 6.18 15.78
CA GLY A 95 8.62 5.12 15.27
C GLY A 95 8.36 4.83 13.80
N LEU A 96 9.36 4.35 13.10
CA LEU A 96 9.23 3.97 11.69
C LEU A 96 8.21 2.85 11.52
N GLY A 97 7.24 3.06 10.63
CA GLY A 97 6.11 2.16 10.43
C GLY A 97 4.98 2.34 11.46
N ALA A 98 5.03 3.31 12.39
CA ALA A 98 3.97 3.50 13.38
C ALA A 98 2.62 3.75 12.71
N SER A 99 2.59 4.54 11.66
CA SER A 99 1.41 4.83 10.84
C SER A 99 1.27 3.82 9.70
N ASP A 100 2.37 3.47 9.04
CA ASP A 100 2.43 2.61 7.85
C ASP A 100 3.32 1.38 8.07
N MET A 101 2.76 0.23 8.54
CA MET A 101 1.42 0.09 9.10
C MET A 101 1.42 -0.72 10.43
N LYS A 102 2.49 -0.58 11.26
CA LYS A 102 2.64 -1.36 12.52
C LYS A 102 1.53 -1.07 13.53
N GLY A 103 0.90 0.13 13.49
CA GLY A 103 -0.31 0.42 14.24
C GLY A 103 -1.48 -0.48 13.81
N GLY A 104 -1.64 -0.72 12.50
CA GLY A 104 -2.60 -1.67 11.96
C GLY A 104 -2.30 -3.11 12.41
N LEU A 105 -1.02 -3.53 12.37
CA LEU A 105 -0.60 -4.85 12.86
C LEU A 105 -0.92 -5.04 14.35
N ALA A 106 -0.70 -4.01 15.17
CA ALA A 106 -1.04 -4.05 16.61
C ALA A 106 -2.54 -4.26 16.84
N VAL A 107 -3.39 -3.61 16.05
CA VAL A 107 -4.85 -3.83 16.09
C VAL A 107 -5.20 -5.25 15.66
N MET A 108 -4.60 -5.79 14.59
CA MET A 108 -4.79 -7.17 14.16
C MET A 108 -4.43 -8.18 15.25
N MET A 109 -3.27 -8.00 15.89
CA MET A 109 -2.82 -8.87 16.99
C MET A 109 -3.78 -8.82 18.16
N ALA A 110 -4.20 -7.63 18.61
CA ALA A 110 -5.15 -7.48 19.71
C ALA A 110 -6.51 -8.12 19.41
N LEU A 111 -7.03 -7.98 18.18
CA LEU A 111 -8.28 -8.65 17.76
C LEU A 111 -8.14 -10.18 17.76
N ALA A 112 -6.97 -10.69 17.36
CA ALA A 112 -6.70 -12.13 17.38
C ALA A 112 -6.65 -12.72 18.78
N GLU A 113 -6.14 -11.95 19.76
CA GLU A 113 -6.09 -12.34 21.16
C GLU A 113 -7.46 -12.32 21.85
N ASP A 114 -8.26 -11.27 21.59
CA ASP A 114 -9.47 -10.98 22.36
C ASP A 114 -10.72 -11.67 21.79
N LEU A 115 -10.79 -11.87 20.46
CA LEU A 115 -11.98 -12.44 19.85
C LEU A 115 -12.01 -13.96 19.90
N ARG A 116 -13.10 -14.51 20.38
CA ARG A 116 -13.37 -15.96 20.33
C ARG A 116 -13.75 -16.36 18.90
N ARG A 117 -12.72 -16.58 18.05
CA ARG A 117 -12.84 -16.83 16.61
C ARG A 117 -13.81 -17.98 16.25
N ASP A 118 -13.94 -18.98 17.13
CA ASP A 118 -14.87 -20.11 16.99
C ASP A 118 -16.35 -19.70 17.11
N THR A 119 -16.64 -18.59 17.78
CA THR A 119 -18.00 -18.10 18.03
C THR A 119 -18.42 -16.95 17.11
N LEU A 120 -17.51 -16.41 16.29
CA LEU A 120 -17.84 -15.35 15.34
C LEU A 120 -18.77 -15.85 14.25
N PRO A 121 -19.65 -15.00 13.71
CA PRO A 121 -20.49 -15.33 12.55
C PRO A 121 -19.68 -15.43 11.24
N VAL A 122 -18.43 -14.99 11.25
CA VAL A 122 -17.49 -15.12 10.14
C VAL A 122 -16.29 -15.97 10.56
N ASN A 123 -15.65 -16.62 9.60
CA ASN A 123 -14.33 -17.19 9.80
C ASN A 123 -13.29 -16.07 9.66
N LEU A 124 -12.41 -15.92 10.64
CA LEU A 124 -11.42 -14.84 10.67
C LEU A 124 -10.00 -15.39 10.49
N VAL A 125 -9.31 -14.87 9.50
CA VAL A 125 -7.90 -15.17 9.22
C VAL A 125 -7.08 -13.88 9.18
N PHE A 126 -5.75 -14.01 9.41
CA PHE A 126 -4.83 -12.89 9.42
C PHE A 126 -3.68 -13.16 8.47
N LEU A 127 -3.32 -12.13 7.69
CA LEU A 127 -2.19 -12.14 6.77
C LEU A 127 -1.19 -11.07 7.20
N PHE A 128 0.02 -11.50 7.56
CA PHE A 128 1.17 -10.65 7.82
C PHE A 128 2.19 -10.92 6.73
N TYR A 129 2.56 -9.95 5.90
CA TYR A 129 3.35 -10.22 4.72
C TYR A 129 4.50 -9.25 4.51
N GLU A 130 5.50 -9.71 3.77
CA GLU A 130 6.72 -8.99 3.44
C GLU A 130 6.62 -8.25 2.11
N ARG A 131 7.43 -7.18 1.94
CA ARG A 131 7.69 -6.50 0.67
C ARG A 131 6.47 -5.84 0.01
N GLU A 132 5.62 -5.20 0.80
CA GLU A 132 4.60 -4.30 0.26
C GLU A 132 5.23 -3.08 -0.40
N GLU A 133 6.20 -2.46 0.29
CA GLU A 133 6.89 -1.23 -0.06
C GLU A 133 7.87 -1.40 -1.24
N GLY A 134 7.91 -2.59 -1.85
CA GLY A 134 8.79 -2.95 -2.94
C GLY A 134 8.15 -2.91 -4.32
N SER A 135 8.82 -3.57 -5.26
CA SER A 135 8.26 -3.78 -6.59
C SER A 135 7.07 -4.74 -6.55
N TYR A 136 6.08 -4.50 -7.43
CA TYR A 136 4.90 -5.36 -7.55
C TYR A 136 5.25 -6.86 -7.64
N ALA A 137 6.31 -7.21 -8.35
CA ALA A 137 6.71 -8.59 -8.59
C ALA A 137 7.37 -9.29 -7.37
N GLU A 138 7.74 -8.54 -6.31
CA GLU A 138 8.50 -9.07 -5.18
C GLU A 138 7.67 -9.30 -3.91
N SER A 139 6.38 -8.93 -3.91
CA SER A 139 5.49 -9.07 -2.74
C SER A 139 5.43 -10.52 -2.22
N GLY A 140 5.53 -10.67 -0.90
CA GLY A 140 5.40 -11.96 -0.22
C GLY A 140 4.03 -12.62 -0.35
N LEU A 141 3.02 -11.89 -0.80
CA LEU A 141 1.70 -12.43 -1.12
C LEU A 141 1.74 -13.38 -2.33
N ILE A 142 2.63 -13.14 -3.31
CA ILE A 142 2.73 -13.98 -4.52
C ILE A 142 3.07 -15.44 -4.15
N PRO A 143 4.19 -15.74 -3.45
CA PRO A 143 4.50 -17.11 -3.06
C PRO A 143 3.48 -17.69 -2.07
N LEU A 144 2.82 -16.86 -1.25
CA LEU A 144 1.76 -17.31 -0.36
C LEU A 144 0.55 -17.83 -1.15
N PHE A 145 0.01 -17.06 -2.11
CA PHE A 145 -1.12 -17.49 -2.94
C PHE A 145 -0.77 -18.69 -3.83
N ALA A 146 0.46 -18.78 -4.32
CA ALA A 146 0.92 -19.95 -5.07
C ALA A 146 0.87 -21.24 -4.24
N LYS A 147 1.19 -21.17 -2.94
CA LYS A 147 1.15 -22.31 -2.01
C LYS A 147 -0.21 -22.53 -1.35
N ARG A 148 -1.02 -21.49 -1.26
CA ARG A 148 -2.35 -21.48 -0.64
C ARG A 148 -3.41 -20.89 -1.59
N PRO A 149 -3.66 -21.56 -2.73
CA PRO A 149 -4.67 -21.09 -3.70
C PRO A 149 -6.10 -21.05 -3.11
N ASP A 150 -6.33 -21.73 -2.00
CA ASP A 150 -7.57 -21.68 -1.21
C ASP A 150 -7.82 -20.30 -0.57
N LEU A 151 -6.83 -19.38 -0.54
CA LEU A 151 -7.04 -17.97 -0.21
C LEU A 151 -8.04 -17.26 -1.12
N ALA A 152 -8.24 -17.73 -2.36
CA ALA A 152 -9.31 -17.25 -3.23
C ALA A 152 -10.74 -17.50 -2.67
N LYS A 153 -10.89 -18.30 -1.61
CA LYS A 153 -12.17 -18.48 -0.88
C LYS A 153 -12.46 -17.35 0.12
N VAL A 154 -11.49 -16.48 0.41
CA VAL A 154 -11.71 -15.28 1.25
C VAL A 154 -12.80 -14.44 0.59
N ARG A 155 -13.82 -14.09 1.35
CA ARG A 155 -14.99 -13.36 0.84
C ARG A 155 -14.83 -11.84 1.00
N PHE A 156 -13.98 -11.41 1.94
CA PHE A 156 -13.73 -10.01 2.17
C PHE A 156 -12.39 -9.80 2.89
N GLY A 157 -11.53 -8.97 2.30
CA GLY A 157 -10.24 -8.56 2.86
C GLY A 157 -10.29 -7.13 3.39
N ILE A 158 -9.59 -6.86 4.48
CA ILE A 158 -9.38 -5.52 5.02
C ILE A 158 -7.88 -5.33 5.18
N ALA A 159 -7.27 -4.54 4.29
CA ALA A 159 -5.88 -4.10 4.42
C ALA A 159 -5.83 -2.97 5.45
N MET A 160 -5.03 -3.19 6.51
CA MET A 160 -4.97 -2.30 7.68
C MET A 160 -4.06 -1.08 7.45
N GLU A 161 -4.02 -0.59 6.22
CA GLU A 161 -3.30 0.57 5.73
C GLU A 161 -3.66 1.87 6.46
N PRO A 162 -2.77 2.89 6.49
CA PRO A 162 -3.14 4.20 7.00
C PRO A 162 -4.24 4.83 6.14
N THR A 163 -5.37 5.12 6.76
CA THR A 163 -6.56 5.65 6.07
C THR A 163 -7.23 6.82 6.79
N ASP A 164 -6.59 7.40 7.79
CA ASP A 164 -7.20 8.47 8.62
C ASP A 164 -8.55 8.02 9.22
N SER A 165 -8.70 6.73 9.56
CA SER A 165 -9.94 6.11 10.04
C SER A 165 -11.13 6.20 9.05
N VAL A 166 -10.88 6.35 7.76
CA VAL A 166 -11.88 6.33 6.68
C VAL A 166 -11.80 5.00 5.95
N VAL A 167 -12.93 4.38 5.64
CA VAL A 167 -12.94 3.20 4.76
C VAL A 167 -12.59 3.63 3.34
N GLN A 168 -11.50 3.12 2.79
CA GLN A 168 -11.09 3.47 1.43
C GLN A 168 -11.28 2.28 0.49
N VAL A 169 -12.10 2.49 -0.56
CA VAL A 169 -12.48 1.47 -1.54
C VAL A 169 -11.63 1.58 -2.81
N GLY A 170 -11.31 0.42 -3.38
CA GLY A 170 -10.45 0.32 -4.55
C GLY A 170 -9.06 0.92 -4.31
N CYS A 171 -8.29 1.06 -5.36
CA CYS A 171 -7.08 1.88 -5.39
C CYS A 171 -6.70 2.21 -6.83
N VAL A 172 -5.98 3.32 -7.04
CA VAL A 172 -5.46 3.64 -8.38
C VAL A 172 -4.36 2.66 -8.78
N GLY A 173 -4.27 2.35 -10.07
CA GLY A 173 -3.12 1.65 -10.64
C GLY A 173 -1.87 2.54 -10.63
N SER A 174 -0.71 1.93 -10.75
CA SER A 174 0.57 2.63 -10.79
C SER A 174 1.42 2.15 -11.95
N MET A 175 2.04 3.07 -12.67
CA MET A 175 2.94 2.75 -13.77
C MET A 175 4.18 3.65 -13.72
N GLN A 176 5.35 3.05 -13.87
CA GLN A 176 6.63 3.76 -14.01
C GLN A 176 7.12 3.60 -15.44
N VAL A 177 7.48 4.71 -16.05
CA VAL A 177 7.84 4.74 -17.47
C VAL A 177 9.10 5.57 -17.66
N THR A 178 10.14 4.98 -18.22
CA THR A 178 11.30 5.71 -18.71
C THR A 178 11.04 6.23 -20.13
N VAL A 179 11.13 7.53 -20.30
CA VAL A 179 11.01 8.20 -21.62
C VAL A 179 12.39 8.75 -21.97
N ARG A 180 13.00 8.23 -23.05
CA ARG A 180 14.37 8.52 -23.45
C ARG A 180 14.39 9.32 -24.73
N PHE A 181 14.94 10.55 -24.66
CA PHE A 181 15.20 11.44 -25.78
C PHE A 181 16.65 11.29 -26.24
N THR A 182 16.83 11.05 -27.52
CA THR A 182 18.15 10.94 -28.18
C THR A 182 18.45 12.19 -29.00
N GLY A 183 19.70 12.61 -28.96
CA GLY A 183 20.22 13.75 -29.68
C GLY A 183 21.58 13.43 -30.30
N ARG A 184 22.41 14.45 -30.47
CA ARG A 184 23.77 14.35 -30.97
C ARG A 184 24.68 15.34 -30.24
N SER A 185 25.77 14.85 -29.68
CA SER A 185 26.78 15.65 -28.99
C SER A 185 27.40 16.70 -29.90
N ALA A 186 27.67 17.87 -29.35
CA ALA A 186 28.47 18.94 -29.97
C ALA A 186 29.04 19.86 -28.90
N HIS A 187 29.98 20.70 -29.28
CA HIS A 187 30.46 21.81 -28.41
C HIS A 187 29.31 22.83 -28.23
N SER A 188 29.05 23.25 -27.00
CA SER A 188 27.95 24.18 -26.68
C SER A 188 28.02 25.53 -27.42
N ALA A 189 29.22 25.97 -27.83
CA ALA A 189 29.41 27.16 -28.66
C ALA A 189 29.07 26.97 -30.14
N ARG A 190 28.79 25.73 -30.56
CA ARG A 190 28.41 25.37 -31.95
C ARG A 190 27.20 24.46 -31.97
N PRO A 191 26.05 24.91 -31.39
CA PRO A 191 24.87 24.04 -31.22
C PRO A 191 24.28 23.51 -32.55
N TRP A 192 24.52 24.19 -33.69
CA TRP A 192 24.10 23.77 -35.03
C TRP A 192 24.79 22.48 -35.50
N GLN A 193 25.86 22.03 -34.85
CA GLN A 193 26.55 20.76 -35.13
C GLN A 193 26.00 19.58 -34.33
N GLY A 194 25.09 19.83 -33.38
CA GLY A 194 24.50 18.82 -32.50
C GLY A 194 22.97 18.86 -32.53
N GLU A 195 22.40 18.01 -31.68
CA GLU A 195 20.97 17.99 -31.37
C GLU A 195 20.82 17.84 -29.87
N ASN A 196 20.18 18.79 -29.21
CA ASN A 196 20.06 18.79 -27.76
C ASN A 196 18.89 17.93 -27.30
N ALA A 197 19.19 16.79 -26.67
CA ALA A 197 18.19 15.86 -26.14
C ALA A 197 17.31 16.49 -25.05
N ILE A 198 17.84 17.40 -24.20
CA ILE A 198 17.06 18.14 -23.19
C ILE A 198 16.03 19.05 -23.90
N HIS A 199 16.42 19.76 -24.95
CA HIS A 199 15.50 20.63 -25.67
C HIS A 199 14.39 19.83 -26.38
N LYS A 200 14.69 18.61 -26.85
CA LYS A 200 13.68 17.73 -27.46
C LYS A 200 12.57 17.31 -26.48
N ALA A 201 12.86 17.28 -25.18
CA ALA A 201 11.86 16.99 -24.13
C ALA A 201 10.92 18.18 -23.83
N GLY A 202 11.30 19.40 -24.26
CA GLY A 202 10.54 20.63 -23.96
C GLY A 202 9.03 20.53 -24.25
N PRO A 203 8.60 20.09 -25.45
CA PRO A 203 7.17 19.95 -25.77
C PRO A 203 6.44 19.02 -24.78
N LEU A 204 7.00 17.86 -24.45
CA LEU A 204 6.41 16.91 -23.49
C LEU A 204 6.32 17.53 -22.09
N LEU A 205 7.39 18.19 -21.63
CA LEU A 205 7.40 18.86 -20.32
C LEU A 205 6.36 20.00 -20.25
N THR A 206 6.18 20.74 -21.35
CA THR A 206 5.15 21.80 -21.43
C THR A 206 3.74 21.20 -21.38
N GLU A 207 3.52 20.08 -22.05
CA GLU A 207 2.24 19.37 -22.02
C GLU A 207 1.94 18.83 -20.61
N LEU A 208 2.93 18.23 -19.95
CA LEU A 208 2.80 17.74 -18.56
C LEU A 208 2.52 18.89 -17.58
N LEU A 209 3.15 20.05 -17.74
CA LEU A 209 2.91 21.24 -16.92
C LEU A 209 1.46 21.74 -17.03
N GLY A 210 0.89 21.68 -18.23
CA GLY A 210 -0.50 22.08 -18.48
C GLY A 210 -1.55 21.02 -18.13
N ARG A 211 -1.12 19.79 -17.87
CA ARG A 211 -2.04 18.66 -17.70
C ARG A 211 -2.75 18.73 -16.35
N GLN A 212 -4.07 18.70 -16.41
CA GLN A 212 -4.91 18.64 -15.21
C GLN A 212 -5.16 17.18 -14.82
N ARG A 213 -5.44 16.93 -13.53
CA ARG A 213 -5.97 15.65 -13.09
C ARG A 213 -7.30 15.35 -13.79
N VAL A 214 -7.53 14.09 -14.12
CA VAL A 214 -8.79 13.62 -14.71
C VAL A 214 -9.59 12.91 -13.65
N GLU A 215 -10.79 13.38 -13.35
CA GLU A 215 -11.72 12.71 -12.45
C GLU A 215 -12.44 11.58 -13.17
N VAL A 216 -12.42 10.39 -12.57
CA VAL A 216 -13.13 9.20 -13.04
C VAL A 216 -14.01 8.69 -11.90
N ASN A 217 -15.33 8.74 -12.07
CA ASN A 217 -16.26 8.20 -11.06
C ASN A 217 -16.45 6.70 -11.28
N VAL A 218 -16.13 5.89 -10.27
CA VAL A 218 -16.31 4.44 -10.27
C VAL A 218 -17.23 4.04 -9.13
N ALA A 219 -18.42 3.54 -9.45
CA ALA A 219 -19.44 3.11 -8.49
C ALA A 219 -19.78 4.19 -7.41
N GLY A 220 -19.77 5.46 -7.78
CA GLY A 220 -20.06 6.58 -6.89
C GLY A 220 -18.84 7.18 -6.18
N PHE A 221 -17.64 6.63 -6.37
CA PHE A 221 -16.40 7.11 -5.78
C PHE A 221 -15.53 7.83 -6.82
N PRO A 222 -15.09 9.08 -6.58
CA PRO A 222 -14.22 9.82 -7.50
C PRO A 222 -12.77 9.36 -7.34
N PHE A 223 -12.15 8.94 -8.43
CA PHE A 223 -10.71 8.68 -8.55
C PHE A 223 -10.09 9.74 -9.45
N TYR A 224 -8.81 10.04 -9.27
CA TYR A 224 -8.10 11.03 -10.08
C TYR A 224 -6.93 10.38 -10.81
N GLU A 225 -6.96 10.43 -12.14
CA GLU A 225 -5.83 10.03 -12.95
C GLU A 225 -4.83 11.19 -13.07
N VAL A 226 -3.55 10.88 -12.83
CA VAL A 226 -2.46 11.87 -12.89
C VAL A 226 -1.21 11.27 -13.50
N ILE A 227 -0.52 12.03 -14.34
CA ILE A 227 0.81 11.69 -14.87
C ILE A 227 1.78 12.80 -14.48
N ASN A 228 2.91 12.42 -13.85
CA ASN A 228 3.93 13.37 -13.45
C ASN A 228 5.32 12.88 -13.88
N ALA A 229 6.19 13.82 -14.27
CA ALA A 229 7.61 13.56 -14.37
C ALA A 229 8.22 13.61 -12.98
N THR A 230 8.79 12.51 -12.50
CA THR A 230 9.30 12.35 -11.13
C THR A 230 10.83 12.30 -11.05
N LEU A 231 11.49 11.89 -12.13
CA LEU A 231 12.95 11.91 -12.25
C LEU A 231 13.34 12.49 -13.61
N ALA A 232 14.48 13.19 -13.64
CA ALA A 232 15.10 13.70 -14.86
C ALA A 232 16.61 13.51 -14.80
N LYS A 233 17.22 12.99 -15.88
CA LYS A 233 18.66 12.75 -15.96
C LYS A 233 19.17 13.07 -17.36
N GLY A 234 20.26 13.86 -17.46
CA GLY A 234 20.90 14.15 -18.75
C GLY A 234 22.09 15.08 -18.61
N GLY A 235 22.88 15.12 -19.70
CA GLY A 235 24.09 15.91 -19.78
C GLY A 235 25.29 15.30 -19.03
N ARG A 236 26.50 15.45 -19.56
CA ARG A 236 27.75 14.91 -18.99
C ARG A 236 28.78 16.00 -18.67
N ALA A 237 28.67 17.17 -19.29
CA ALA A 237 29.57 18.32 -19.08
C ALA A 237 28.90 19.63 -19.45
N ARG A 238 29.29 20.71 -18.78
CA ARG A 238 28.68 22.05 -18.93
C ARG A 238 28.80 22.68 -20.31
N ASN A 239 29.81 22.28 -21.09
CA ASN A 239 30.11 22.80 -22.42
C ASN A 239 29.82 21.81 -23.57
N VAL A 240 29.03 20.79 -23.33
CA VAL A 240 28.64 19.75 -24.30
C VAL A 240 27.13 19.76 -24.48
N ILE A 241 26.68 19.79 -25.75
CA ILE A 241 25.26 19.55 -26.10
C ILE A 241 24.96 18.08 -25.73
N PRO A 242 23.96 17.82 -24.86
CA PRO A 242 23.65 16.47 -24.43
C PRO A 242 23.02 15.63 -25.52
N GLU A 243 23.58 14.45 -25.72
CA GLU A 243 23.10 13.43 -26.66
C GLU A 243 21.97 12.55 -26.13
N ALA A 244 21.75 12.57 -24.79
CA ALA A 244 20.69 11.78 -24.15
C ALA A 244 20.05 12.59 -23.02
N PHE A 245 18.75 12.39 -22.85
CA PHE A 245 17.97 12.89 -21.71
C PHE A 245 16.86 11.90 -21.39
N GLU A 246 16.72 11.54 -20.12
CA GLU A 246 15.73 10.59 -19.63
C GLU A 246 14.79 11.25 -18.63
N LEU A 247 13.51 10.93 -18.71
CA LEU A 247 12.48 11.25 -17.74
C LEU A 247 11.90 9.95 -17.20
N ASN A 248 11.61 9.89 -15.89
CA ASN A 248 10.65 8.94 -15.36
C ASN A 248 9.27 9.60 -15.29
N LEU A 249 8.27 8.99 -15.92
CA LEU A 249 6.87 9.35 -15.75
C LEU A 249 6.22 8.37 -14.77
N ASN A 250 5.58 8.90 -13.73
CA ASN A 250 4.70 8.14 -12.84
C ASN A 250 3.25 8.41 -13.26
N TYR A 251 2.54 7.37 -13.70
CA TYR A 251 1.13 7.43 -14.04
C TYR A 251 0.29 6.71 -12.98
N ARG A 252 -0.70 7.40 -12.44
CA ARG A 252 -1.74 6.84 -11.57
C ARG A 252 -3.05 6.83 -12.34
N PHE A 253 -3.66 5.66 -12.53
CA PHE A 253 -4.87 5.48 -13.33
C PHE A 253 -6.01 4.86 -12.51
N ALA A 254 -7.25 5.19 -12.86
CA ALA A 254 -8.44 4.81 -12.10
C ALA A 254 -8.78 3.31 -12.24
N PRO A 255 -9.53 2.73 -11.26
CA PRO A 255 -10.10 1.40 -11.41
C PRO A 255 -10.97 1.27 -12.65
N GLY A 256 -10.91 0.08 -13.28
CA GLY A 256 -11.60 -0.21 -14.54
C GLY A 256 -10.74 0.02 -15.79
N LYS A 257 -9.63 0.76 -15.70
CA LYS A 257 -8.63 0.87 -16.77
C LYS A 257 -7.62 -0.28 -16.67
N SER A 258 -7.43 -1.02 -17.76
CA SER A 258 -6.42 -2.08 -17.81
C SER A 258 -5.01 -1.50 -17.94
N ILE A 259 -3.98 -2.30 -17.59
CA ILE A 259 -2.56 -1.93 -17.80
C ILE A 259 -2.31 -1.59 -19.28
N GLU A 260 -2.89 -2.34 -20.21
CA GLU A 260 -2.68 -2.10 -21.65
C GLU A 260 -3.33 -0.77 -22.11
N GLN A 261 -4.48 -0.40 -21.57
CA GLN A 261 -5.08 0.91 -21.80
C GLN A 261 -4.22 2.04 -21.22
N ALA A 262 -3.70 1.86 -20.00
CA ALA A 262 -2.80 2.83 -19.37
C ALA A 262 -1.49 3.00 -20.17
N LYS A 263 -0.93 1.92 -20.71
CA LYS A 263 0.24 1.98 -21.62
C LYS A 263 -0.09 2.76 -22.89
N ALA A 264 -1.27 2.52 -23.46
CA ALA A 264 -1.73 3.26 -24.66
C ALA A 264 -1.85 4.77 -24.39
N ASP A 265 -2.35 5.18 -23.20
CA ASP A 265 -2.42 6.58 -22.79
C ASP A 265 -1.04 7.24 -22.77
N VAL A 266 -0.03 6.53 -22.21
CA VAL A 266 1.35 7.02 -22.15
C VAL A 266 1.97 7.11 -23.55
N LEU A 267 1.76 6.10 -24.39
CA LEU A 267 2.26 6.12 -25.77
C LEU A 267 1.64 7.26 -26.56
N ALA A 268 0.33 7.51 -26.40
CA ALA A 268 -0.35 8.65 -27.02
C ALA A 268 0.20 10.00 -26.50
N LEU A 269 0.48 10.11 -25.20
CA LEU A 269 1.10 11.30 -24.60
C LEU A 269 2.50 11.56 -25.17
N VAL A 270 3.32 10.53 -25.31
CA VAL A 270 4.69 10.66 -25.85
C VAL A 270 4.68 10.89 -27.35
N ASP A 271 3.68 10.37 -28.08
CA ASP A 271 3.41 10.61 -29.51
C ASP A 271 4.64 10.43 -30.42
N GLY A 272 5.39 9.35 -30.20
CA GLY A 272 6.58 9.02 -31.00
C GLY A 272 7.78 9.98 -30.83
N ARG A 273 7.70 10.97 -29.94
CA ARG A 273 8.76 11.99 -29.70
C ARG A 273 10.02 11.41 -29.04
N ALA A 274 9.90 10.24 -28.39
CA ALA A 274 10.95 9.59 -27.63
C ALA A 274 10.74 8.07 -27.57
N GLU A 275 11.78 7.35 -27.17
CA GLU A 275 11.68 5.92 -26.81
C GLU A 275 10.97 5.79 -25.47
N VAL A 276 10.09 4.78 -25.34
CA VAL A 276 9.29 4.51 -24.14
C VAL A 276 9.61 3.11 -23.65
N GLU A 277 9.99 3.01 -22.36
CA GLU A 277 10.21 1.75 -21.64
C GLU A 277 9.35 1.70 -20.40
N PHE A 278 8.45 0.73 -20.31
CA PHE A 278 7.63 0.49 -19.12
C PHE A 278 8.46 -0.33 -18.12
N THR A 279 8.86 0.30 -17.03
CA THR A 279 9.77 -0.30 -16.03
C THR A 279 9.05 -0.97 -14.88
N ASP A 280 7.82 -0.51 -14.56
CA ASP A 280 6.94 -1.13 -13.57
C ASP A 280 5.47 -0.82 -13.92
N ALA A 281 4.57 -1.77 -13.62
CA ALA A 281 3.14 -1.60 -13.82
C ALA A 281 2.35 -2.47 -12.85
N SER A 282 1.54 -1.81 -12.03
CA SER A 282 0.65 -2.45 -11.05
C SER A 282 -0.80 -2.13 -11.41
N PRO A 283 -1.71 -3.12 -11.43
CA PRO A 283 -3.12 -2.88 -11.76
C PRO A 283 -3.80 -2.00 -10.72
N SER A 284 -4.93 -1.41 -11.07
CA SER A 284 -5.82 -0.74 -10.12
C SER A 284 -6.64 -1.77 -9.33
N GLY A 285 -7.00 -1.47 -8.08
CA GLY A 285 -7.88 -2.30 -7.26
C GLY A 285 -9.36 -2.02 -7.53
N PRO A 286 -10.21 -3.06 -7.58
CA PRO A 286 -11.65 -2.89 -7.85
C PRO A 286 -12.37 -2.17 -6.70
N VAL A 287 -13.44 -1.43 -7.03
CA VAL A 287 -14.38 -0.87 -6.05
C VAL A 287 -15.40 -1.95 -5.69
N VAL A 288 -15.43 -2.36 -4.43
CA VAL A 288 -16.22 -3.50 -3.94
C VAL A 288 -17.50 -3.10 -3.19
N ALA A 289 -18.08 -1.95 -3.56
CA ALA A 289 -19.29 -1.41 -2.89
C ALA A 289 -20.50 -2.35 -2.90
N GLY A 290 -20.54 -3.31 -3.84
CA GLY A 290 -21.60 -4.35 -3.92
C GLY A 290 -21.39 -5.54 -2.99
N ASN A 291 -20.25 -5.68 -2.32
CA ASN A 291 -19.97 -6.80 -1.42
C ASN A 291 -20.87 -6.73 -0.17
N PRO A 292 -21.60 -7.81 0.19
CA PRO A 292 -22.50 -7.79 1.37
C PRO A 292 -21.77 -7.52 2.70
N LEU A 293 -20.52 -8.02 2.85
CA LEU A 293 -19.73 -7.77 4.06
C LEU A 293 -19.24 -6.32 4.13
N PHE A 294 -18.91 -5.70 2.99
CA PHE A 294 -18.64 -4.26 2.93
C PHE A 294 -19.86 -3.46 3.38
N GLN A 295 -21.05 -3.75 2.81
CA GLN A 295 -22.27 -3.04 3.19
C GLN A 295 -22.58 -3.18 4.68
N LYS A 296 -22.34 -4.39 5.22
CA LYS A 296 -22.52 -4.65 6.65
C LYS A 296 -21.52 -3.92 7.53
N LEU A 297 -20.23 -3.86 7.12
CA LEU A 297 -19.22 -3.03 7.77
C LEU A 297 -19.69 -1.57 7.87
N MET A 298 -20.12 -0.99 6.75
CA MET A 298 -20.60 0.39 6.71
C MET A 298 -21.82 0.62 7.61
N ALA A 299 -22.79 -0.30 7.58
CA ALA A 299 -24.01 -0.21 8.39
C ALA A 299 -23.72 -0.32 9.90
N LEU A 300 -22.83 -1.21 10.31
CA LEU A 300 -22.50 -1.45 11.72
C LEU A 300 -21.58 -0.38 12.32
N THR A 301 -20.70 0.20 11.52
CA THR A 301 -19.67 1.11 12.02
C THR A 301 -20.01 2.58 11.82
N GLY A 302 -20.85 2.90 10.81
CA GLY A 302 -21.14 4.28 10.44
C GLY A 302 -19.94 5.07 9.92
N LEU A 303 -18.86 4.37 9.53
CA LEU A 303 -17.64 4.99 9.04
C LEU A 303 -17.88 5.71 7.71
N PRO A 304 -17.18 6.82 7.42
CA PRO A 304 -17.18 7.42 6.09
C PRO A 304 -16.43 6.51 5.10
N ALA A 305 -16.79 6.58 3.81
CA ALA A 305 -16.10 5.89 2.75
C ALA A 305 -15.57 6.86 1.68
N ALA A 306 -14.39 6.57 1.13
CA ALA A 306 -13.74 7.35 0.09
C ALA A 306 -12.98 6.44 -0.89
N SER A 307 -12.53 6.98 -2.02
CA SER A 307 -11.60 6.31 -2.94
C SER A 307 -10.17 6.29 -2.39
N LYS A 308 -9.42 5.19 -2.57
CA LYS A 308 -7.97 5.16 -2.28
C LYS A 308 -7.20 5.76 -3.46
N GLN A 309 -6.56 6.90 -3.23
CA GLN A 309 -5.80 7.64 -4.24
C GLN A 309 -4.31 7.22 -4.30
N ALA A 310 -3.91 6.21 -3.52
CA ALA A 310 -2.63 5.51 -3.62
C ALA A 310 -2.86 4.07 -4.10
N TRP A 311 -1.79 3.39 -4.55
CA TRP A 311 -1.83 1.95 -4.81
C TRP A 311 -1.68 1.19 -3.50
N THR A 312 -2.35 0.06 -3.36
CA THR A 312 -2.21 -0.89 -2.26
C THR A 312 -2.52 -2.31 -2.74
N ASP A 313 -2.18 -3.31 -1.96
CA ASP A 313 -2.40 -4.72 -2.30
C ASP A 313 -3.88 -5.14 -2.42
N VAL A 314 -4.86 -4.27 -2.14
CA VAL A 314 -6.26 -4.53 -2.53
C VAL A 314 -6.40 -4.77 -4.05
N ALA A 315 -5.51 -4.21 -4.86
CA ALA A 315 -5.43 -4.49 -6.30
C ALA A 315 -5.07 -5.95 -6.55
N ARG A 316 -4.07 -6.46 -5.84
CA ARG A 316 -3.60 -7.84 -5.95
C ARG A 316 -4.65 -8.84 -5.49
N PHE A 317 -5.35 -8.55 -4.38
CA PHE A 317 -6.48 -9.36 -3.94
C PHE A 317 -7.59 -9.40 -5.00
N GLY A 318 -7.87 -8.27 -5.66
CA GLY A 318 -8.82 -8.19 -6.76
C GLY A 318 -8.44 -9.08 -7.95
N GLU A 319 -7.16 -9.19 -8.31
CA GLU A 319 -6.69 -10.11 -9.36
C GLU A 319 -6.93 -11.60 -9.00
N TRP A 320 -6.93 -11.93 -7.71
CA TRP A 320 -7.22 -13.28 -7.22
C TRP A 320 -8.71 -13.53 -6.93
N GLY A 321 -9.57 -12.57 -7.31
CA GLY A 321 -11.02 -12.67 -7.13
C GLY A 321 -11.47 -12.47 -5.69
N VAL A 322 -10.65 -11.85 -4.85
CA VAL A 322 -10.97 -11.52 -3.46
C VAL A 322 -11.31 -10.04 -3.35
N ASP A 323 -12.52 -9.73 -2.94
CA ASP A 323 -12.94 -8.36 -2.63
C ASP A 323 -12.20 -7.83 -1.41
N ALA A 324 -11.54 -6.67 -1.53
CA ALA A 324 -10.81 -6.07 -0.42
C ALA A 324 -10.96 -4.54 -0.37
N ILE A 325 -10.78 -4.00 0.84
CA ILE A 325 -10.76 -2.56 1.13
C ILE A 325 -9.54 -2.20 1.96
N ASN A 326 -9.27 -0.89 2.08
CA ASN A 326 -8.30 -0.37 3.03
C ASN A 326 -9.04 0.27 4.21
N PHE A 327 -8.65 -0.08 5.43
CA PHE A 327 -9.13 0.56 6.65
C PHE A 327 -8.15 0.31 7.79
N GLY A 328 -7.55 1.36 8.31
CA GLY A 328 -6.65 1.26 9.45
C GLY A 328 -6.46 2.60 10.18
N PRO A 329 -5.80 2.56 11.33
CA PRO A 329 -5.72 3.68 12.27
C PRO A 329 -4.66 4.74 11.92
N GLY A 330 -3.77 4.43 10.96
CA GLY A 330 -2.67 5.32 10.60
C GLY A 330 -3.13 6.57 9.86
N GLU A 331 -2.32 7.61 9.95
CA GLU A 331 -2.50 8.86 9.19
C GLU A 331 -1.75 8.78 7.86
N THR A 332 -2.46 8.99 6.75
CA THR A 332 -1.88 8.94 5.40
C THR A 332 -0.74 9.94 5.20
N ALA A 333 -0.79 11.09 5.87
CA ALA A 333 0.24 12.13 5.82
C ALA A 333 1.53 11.78 6.57
N GLN A 334 1.52 10.73 7.40
CA GLN A 334 2.68 10.26 8.16
C GLN A 334 3.47 9.17 7.43
N ALA A 335 2.86 8.49 6.47
CA ALA A 335 3.54 7.48 5.67
C ALA A 335 4.81 8.05 5.01
N HIS A 336 5.94 7.35 5.15
CA HIS A 336 7.25 7.69 4.60
C HIS A 336 7.85 9.03 5.08
N GLN A 337 7.34 9.60 6.18
CA GLN A 337 7.84 10.87 6.70
C GLN A 337 8.94 10.69 7.73
N ALA A 338 9.80 11.72 7.83
CA ALA A 338 10.71 11.82 8.96
C ALA A 338 9.94 11.95 10.28
N ASN A 339 10.43 11.29 11.33
CA ASN A 339 9.79 11.28 12.64
C ASN A 339 8.33 10.76 12.59
N GLU A 340 8.12 9.72 11.80
CA GLU A 340 6.80 9.08 11.63
C GLU A 340 6.16 8.75 12.98
N SER A 341 4.86 8.91 13.07
CA SER A 341 4.10 8.63 14.27
C SER A 341 2.63 8.31 13.97
N ALA A 342 2.00 7.54 14.85
CA ALA A 342 0.57 7.26 14.81
C ALA A 342 -0.14 7.79 16.06
N PRO A 343 -1.34 8.38 15.95
CA PRO A 343 -2.13 8.79 17.10
C PRO A 343 -2.71 7.57 17.82
N ILE A 344 -2.78 7.60 19.15
CA ILE A 344 -3.21 6.46 19.97
C ILE A 344 -4.73 6.25 19.90
N ALA A 345 -5.52 7.32 19.91
CA ALA A 345 -6.98 7.19 19.91
C ALA A 345 -7.54 6.45 18.67
N PRO A 346 -7.08 6.71 17.43
CA PRO A 346 -7.48 5.95 16.25
C PRO A 346 -7.15 4.44 16.31
N LEU A 347 -6.11 4.02 17.05
CA LEU A 347 -5.83 2.59 17.24
C LEU A 347 -7.00 1.91 17.97
N ALA A 348 -7.50 2.52 19.05
CA ALA A 348 -8.63 1.99 19.82
C ALA A 348 -9.94 2.06 19.03
N ASP A 349 -10.19 3.17 18.31
CA ASP A 349 -11.38 3.31 17.46
C ASP A 349 -11.42 2.24 16.35
N ALA A 350 -10.32 2.02 15.65
CA ALA A 350 -10.22 0.99 14.62
C ALA A 350 -10.47 -0.42 15.20
N TYR A 351 -9.89 -0.73 16.36
CA TYR A 351 -10.15 -1.98 17.07
C TYR A 351 -11.64 -2.14 17.37
N GLU A 352 -12.28 -1.14 18.01
CA GLU A 352 -13.69 -1.20 18.40
C GLU A 352 -14.62 -1.35 17.18
N LYS A 353 -14.35 -0.61 16.09
CA LYS A 353 -15.12 -0.72 14.84
C LYS A 353 -14.99 -2.09 14.19
N LEU A 354 -13.77 -2.61 14.09
CA LEU A 354 -13.55 -3.95 13.52
C LEU A 354 -14.12 -5.05 14.41
N ALA A 355 -13.98 -4.97 15.73
CA ALA A 355 -14.60 -5.91 16.65
C ALA A 355 -16.14 -5.94 16.51
N ALA A 356 -16.77 -4.76 16.46
CA ALA A 356 -18.22 -4.64 16.23
C ALA A 356 -18.64 -5.25 14.88
N PHE A 357 -17.90 -5.00 13.82
CA PHE A 357 -18.13 -5.59 12.51
C PHE A 357 -18.00 -7.13 12.58
N LEU A 358 -16.88 -7.66 13.08
CA LEU A 358 -16.60 -9.09 13.10
C LEU A 358 -17.62 -9.88 13.95
N MET A 359 -18.08 -9.30 15.07
CA MET A 359 -19.12 -9.90 15.92
C MET A 359 -20.53 -9.78 15.32
N GLY A 360 -20.81 -8.75 14.53
CA GLY A 360 -22.10 -8.47 13.92
C GLY A 360 -22.28 -8.92 12.48
N ALA A 361 -21.25 -9.49 11.84
CA ALA A 361 -21.22 -9.80 10.41
C ALA A 361 -22.05 -11.02 9.98
N GLY A 362 -22.74 -11.71 10.88
CA GLY A 362 -23.61 -12.84 10.64
C GLY A 362 -24.97 -12.49 9.98
#